data_695d6fea9055e697f1f2568f21ca3ce1
#
_entry.id   695d6fea9055e697f1f2568f21ca3ce1
#
_cell.length_a   1.000
_cell.length_b   1.000
_cell.length_c   1.000
_cell.angle_alpha   90.00
_cell.angle_beta   90.00
_cell.angle_gamma   90.00
#
_symmetry.space_group_name_H-M   'P 1'
#
loop_
_entity.id
_entity.type
_entity.pdbx_description
1 polymer ?
#
loop_
_entity_poly.entity_id
_entity_poly.type
_entity_poly.pdbx_seq_one_letter_code
_entity_poly.pdbx_strand_id
1 'polypeptide(L)'
;MITVDQVREALAGVMDPELGRNLVELGRVRNLRIDGGQVSFDLALTMLACPLKDRIVAEAKAAVLALDGVKAVEVNLTEMTAEERERLLGGQERGVAERFNVIDRVIAVMSGKGGVGKSLVSSLLAVALRQQGARVGVLDADITGPSIPKMFGAHEHPCGGPLGLQPVESKTGIKLMSINLLLPSEDDAVIWRGPLIGTAIKQFWGDVVWGKLDWLIVDLPPGTSDASLTVMQSLPLSGVVLVSSPQDLAGMVVRKAAQMTRHLGVPILGLVENMSYFVCPDTEKRYDIFGPSHAEATARRLGVAFLGRLPIDPSIAQLCDNGAVEEYEAEGFAPIAQRLMETAPQARCPSFMSMGGGQ
;
A
#
# COMPACT_ATOMS: atom_id res chain seq x y z
N MET A 1 -4.86 35.36 -35.09
CA MET A 1 -5.90 34.35 -34.75
C MET A 1 -5.21 33.12 -34.26
N ILE A 2 -5.63 32.58 -33.13
CA ILE A 2 -5.09 31.34 -32.54
C ILE A 2 -5.48 30.17 -33.45
N THR A 3 -4.53 29.25 -33.66
CA THR A 3 -4.75 28.04 -34.47
C THR A 3 -4.78 26.80 -33.58
N VAL A 4 -5.42 25.74 -34.06
CA VAL A 4 -5.46 24.43 -33.38
C VAL A 4 -4.06 23.88 -33.17
N ASP A 5 -3.14 24.12 -34.10
CA ASP A 5 -1.76 23.63 -34.01
C ASP A 5 -0.97 24.35 -32.92
N GLN A 6 -1.16 25.65 -32.73
CA GLN A 6 -0.54 26.39 -31.63
C GLN A 6 -1.02 25.90 -30.25
N VAL A 7 -2.30 25.57 -30.12
CA VAL A 7 -2.85 25.00 -28.87
C VAL A 7 -2.30 23.60 -28.63
N ARG A 8 -2.18 22.79 -29.69
CA ARG A 8 -1.57 21.46 -29.57
C ARG A 8 -0.10 21.51 -29.18
N GLU A 9 0.65 22.46 -29.74
CA GLU A 9 2.05 22.69 -29.43
C GLU A 9 2.23 23.12 -27.97
N ALA A 10 1.37 23.99 -27.45
CA ALA A 10 1.36 24.36 -26.04
C ALA A 10 1.04 23.17 -25.14
N LEU A 11 0.06 22.33 -25.49
CA LEU A 11 -0.28 21.11 -24.75
C LEU A 11 0.75 20.00 -24.89
N ALA A 12 1.59 19.99 -25.94
CA ALA A 12 2.74 19.13 -26.05
C ALA A 12 3.87 19.50 -25.07
N GLY A 13 3.84 20.70 -24.49
CA GLY A 13 4.72 21.08 -23.38
C GLY A 13 4.28 20.54 -22.02
N VAL A 14 3.06 20.03 -21.90
CA VAL A 14 2.53 19.51 -20.64
C VAL A 14 2.78 18.00 -20.54
N MET A 15 3.57 17.63 -19.55
CA MET A 15 3.95 16.23 -19.33
C MET A 15 2.95 15.56 -18.39
N ASP A 16 2.56 14.35 -18.76
CA ASP A 16 1.83 13.47 -17.83
C ASP A 16 2.80 12.94 -16.76
N PRO A 17 2.55 13.20 -15.48
CA PRO A 17 3.46 12.78 -14.42
C PRO A 17 3.50 11.25 -14.21
N GLU A 18 2.46 10.52 -14.65
CA GLU A 18 2.43 9.06 -14.54
C GLU A 18 3.22 8.37 -15.66
N LEU A 19 3.11 8.90 -16.88
CA LEU A 19 3.66 8.24 -18.08
C LEU A 19 4.95 8.90 -18.59
N GLY A 20 5.35 10.05 -18.05
CA GLY A 20 6.56 10.78 -18.47
C GLY A 20 6.54 11.20 -19.95
N ARG A 21 5.37 11.30 -20.57
CA ARG A 21 5.14 11.69 -21.96
C ARG A 21 4.12 12.83 -22.03
N ASN A 22 4.14 13.61 -23.10
CA ASN A 22 3.23 14.75 -23.21
C ASN A 22 1.79 14.35 -23.56
N LEU A 23 0.83 15.21 -23.19
CA LEU A 23 -0.61 14.95 -23.34
C LEU A 23 -1.04 14.71 -24.79
N VAL A 24 -0.37 15.32 -25.76
CA VAL A 24 -0.70 15.22 -27.19
C VAL A 24 -0.23 13.89 -27.75
N GLU A 25 1.03 13.47 -27.46
CA GLU A 25 1.55 12.15 -27.83
C GLU A 25 0.73 11.02 -27.25
N LEU A 26 0.23 11.21 -26.03
CA LEU A 26 -0.62 10.24 -25.35
C LEU A 26 -2.05 10.18 -25.90
N GLY A 27 -2.41 11.04 -26.88
CA GLY A 27 -3.76 11.11 -27.41
C GLY A 27 -4.82 11.52 -26.39
N ARG A 28 -4.41 12.16 -25.29
CA ARG A 28 -5.32 12.59 -24.22
C ARG A 28 -6.15 13.81 -24.57
N VAL A 29 -5.72 14.63 -25.56
CA VAL A 29 -6.40 15.85 -25.99
C VAL A 29 -7.34 15.54 -27.14
N ARG A 30 -8.64 15.78 -26.96
CA ARG A 30 -9.70 15.50 -27.93
C ARG A 30 -10.62 16.69 -28.11
N ASN A 31 -11.39 16.67 -29.19
CA ASN A 31 -12.48 17.63 -29.47
C ASN A 31 -12.07 19.09 -29.27
N LEU A 32 -10.81 19.43 -29.61
CA LEU A 32 -10.29 20.79 -29.47
C LEU A 32 -11.05 21.76 -30.38
N ARG A 33 -11.61 22.81 -29.78
CA ARG A 33 -12.38 23.87 -30.48
C ARG A 33 -11.89 25.23 -30.03
N ILE A 34 -11.92 26.18 -30.95
CA ILE A 34 -11.55 27.57 -30.71
C ILE A 34 -12.67 28.45 -31.22
N ASP A 35 -13.22 29.30 -30.37
CA ASP A 35 -14.25 30.24 -30.69
C ASP A 35 -13.97 31.60 -30.05
N GLY A 36 -13.71 32.63 -30.84
CA GLY A 36 -13.53 34.02 -30.39
C GLY A 36 -12.49 34.26 -29.29
N GLY A 37 -11.49 33.37 -29.16
CA GLY A 37 -10.47 33.38 -28.09
C GLY A 37 -10.82 32.51 -26.87
N GLN A 38 -11.95 31.81 -26.90
CA GLN A 38 -12.27 30.73 -25.97
C GLN A 38 -11.79 29.40 -26.57
N VAL A 39 -11.02 28.66 -25.81
CA VAL A 39 -10.51 27.34 -26.18
C VAL A 39 -11.20 26.30 -25.32
N SER A 40 -11.76 25.26 -25.93
CA SER A 40 -12.34 24.13 -25.23
C SER A 40 -11.77 22.82 -25.78
N PHE A 41 -11.51 21.86 -24.88
CA PHE A 41 -11.08 20.51 -25.27
C PHE A 41 -11.45 19.49 -24.21
N ASP A 42 -11.53 18.22 -24.63
CA ASP A 42 -11.70 17.10 -23.73
C ASP A 42 -10.32 16.55 -23.36
N LEU A 43 -10.10 16.34 -22.06
CA LEU A 43 -8.93 15.68 -21.52
C LEU A 43 -9.32 14.27 -21.07
N ALA A 44 -8.85 13.28 -21.82
CA ALA A 44 -9.12 11.88 -21.52
C ALA A 44 -8.14 11.35 -20.47
N LEU A 45 -8.66 10.95 -19.33
CA LEU A 45 -7.91 10.35 -18.23
C LEU A 45 -7.99 8.82 -18.27
N THR A 46 -6.98 8.15 -17.78
CA THR A 46 -6.99 6.68 -17.62
C THR A 46 -8.10 6.21 -16.69
N MET A 47 -8.41 7.05 -15.67
CA MET A 47 -9.56 6.92 -14.77
C MET A 47 -9.96 8.32 -14.25
N LEU A 48 -11.26 8.57 -14.07
CA LEU A 48 -11.75 9.85 -13.53
C LEU A 48 -11.37 10.07 -12.05
N ALA A 49 -11.03 9.00 -11.34
CA ALA A 49 -10.57 9.02 -9.96
C ALA A 49 -9.04 9.20 -9.82
N CYS A 50 -8.35 9.64 -10.91
CA CYS A 50 -6.91 9.89 -10.88
C CYS A 50 -6.58 10.98 -9.83
N PRO A 51 -5.73 10.71 -8.84
CA PRO A 51 -5.36 11.70 -7.82
C PRO A 51 -4.60 12.89 -8.40
N LEU A 52 -3.96 12.72 -9.56
CA LEU A 52 -3.20 13.78 -10.25
C LEU A 52 -4.03 14.60 -11.26
N LYS A 53 -5.34 14.31 -11.39
CA LYS A 53 -6.22 14.95 -12.38
C LYS A 53 -6.21 16.48 -12.29
N ASP A 54 -6.30 17.02 -11.06
CA ASP A 54 -6.40 18.46 -10.85
C ASP A 54 -5.10 19.16 -11.21
N ARG A 55 -3.97 18.54 -10.97
CA ARG A 55 -2.66 19.02 -11.39
C ARG A 55 -2.52 19.03 -12.91
N ILE A 56 -2.87 17.93 -13.58
CA ILE A 56 -2.81 17.83 -15.05
C ILE A 56 -3.73 18.87 -15.71
N VAL A 57 -4.95 19.03 -15.17
CA VAL A 57 -5.90 20.06 -15.65
C VAL A 57 -5.36 21.46 -15.46
N ALA A 58 -4.77 21.76 -14.29
CA ALA A 58 -4.21 23.06 -14.00
C ALA A 58 -3.02 23.40 -14.93
N GLU A 59 -2.10 22.46 -15.13
CA GLU A 59 -0.97 22.61 -16.04
C GLU A 59 -1.42 22.78 -17.50
N ALA A 60 -2.40 21.98 -17.95
CA ALA A 60 -2.96 22.08 -19.29
C ALA A 60 -3.66 23.43 -19.53
N LYS A 61 -4.47 23.91 -18.56
CA LYS A 61 -5.10 25.23 -18.61
C LYS A 61 -4.07 26.35 -18.65
N ALA A 62 -3.05 26.28 -17.80
CA ALA A 62 -2.00 27.29 -17.74
C ALA A 62 -1.21 27.40 -19.07
N ALA A 63 -0.86 26.27 -19.67
CA ALA A 63 -0.15 26.24 -20.95
C ALA A 63 -0.94 26.87 -22.08
N VAL A 64 -2.25 26.62 -22.15
CA VAL A 64 -3.12 27.21 -23.21
C VAL A 64 -3.44 28.65 -22.92
N LEU A 65 -3.65 29.07 -21.67
CA LEU A 65 -3.87 30.49 -21.31
C LEU A 65 -2.66 31.37 -21.56
N ALA A 66 -1.46 30.80 -21.60
CA ALA A 66 -0.23 31.57 -21.93
C ALA A 66 -0.13 31.98 -23.42
N LEU A 67 -1.00 31.46 -24.29
CA LEU A 67 -1.01 31.82 -25.71
C LEU A 67 -1.66 33.17 -25.94
N ASP A 68 -1.02 34.01 -26.77
CA ASP A 68 -1.54 35.31 -27.12
C ASP A 68 -2.91 35.22 -27.79
N GLY A 69 -3.91 35.91 -27.22
CA GLY A 69 -5.28 35.97 -27.74
C GLY A 69 -6.22 34.90 -27.13
N VAL A 70 -5.79 34.01 -26.24
CA VAL A 70 -6.67 33.14 -25.44
C VAL A 70 -7.23 33.97 -24.28
N LYS A 71 -8.56 33.96 -24.14
CA LYS A 71 -9.29 34.64 -23.07
C LYS A 71 -9.81 33.70 -21.99
N ALA A 72 -10.17 32.49 -22.41
CA ALA A 72 -10.69 31.45 -21.48
C ALA A 72 -10.38 30.07 -22.02
N VAL A 73 -10.21 29.12 -21.08
CA VAL A 73 -9.97 27.69 -21.38
C VAL A 73 -10.94 26.83 -20.58
N GLU A 74 -11.69 26.02 -21.28
CA GLU A 74 -12.62 25.04 -20.73
C GLU A 74 -12.06 23.62 -20.99
N VAL A 75 -11.90 22.83 -19.93
CA VAL A 75 -11.39 21.45 -20.01
C VAL A 75 -12.48 20.52 -19.49
N ASN A 76 -12.99 19.66 -20.37
CA ASN A 76 -13.92 18.62 -20.00
C ASN A 76 -13.17 17.32 -19.72
N LEU A 77 -13.41 16.71 -18.57
CA LEU A 77 -12.79 15.45 -18.22
C LEU A 77 -13.60 14.28 -18.79
N THR A 78 -12.93 13.40 -19.51
CA THR A 78 -13.51 12.16 -20.03
C THR A 78 -12.66 10.96 -19.61
N GLU A 79 -13.27 9.80 -19.58
CA GLU A 79 -12.53 8.55 -19.31
C GLU A 79 -12.11 7.90 -20.63
N MET A 80 -10.90 7.35 -20.67
CA MET A 80 -10.44 6.55 -21.81
C MET A 80 -11.21 5.24 -21.88
N THR A 81 -11.51 4.79 -23.09
CA THR A 81 -12.04 3.44 -23.31
C THR A 81 -10.98 2.37 -22.93
N ALA A 82 -11.42 1.14 -22.71
CA ALA A 82 -10.50 0.03 -22.42
C ALA A 82 -9.48 -0.16 -23.54
N GLU A 83 -9.91 -0.06 -24.80
CA GLU A 83 -9.04 -0.18 -25.99
C GLU A 83 -8.02 0.93 -26.10
N GLU A 84 -8.40 2.16 -25.74
CA GLU A 84 -7.51 3.31 -25.76
C GLU A 84 -6.47 3.23 -24.64
N ARG A 85 -6.90 2.79 -23.46
CA ARG A 85 -5.98 2.48 -22.36
C ARG A 85 -4.96 1.43 -22.77
N GLU A 86 -5.40 0.36 -23.42
CA GLU A 86 -4.54 -0.70 -23.89
C GLU A 86 -3.54 -0.24 -24.96
N ARG A 87 -3.96 0.64 -25.90
CA ARG A 87 -3.05 1.26 -26.88
C ARG A 87 -2.07 2.22 -26.25
N LEU A 88 -2.50 3.01 -25.29
CA LEU A 88 -1.69 4.01 -24.60
C LEU A 88 -0.59 3.37 -23.77
N LEU A 89 -0.96 2.31 -23.08
CA LEU A 89 -0.05 1.51 -22.26
C LEU A 89 0.86 0.63 -23.14
N GLY A 90 0.72 0.74 -24.48
CA GLY A 90 1.64 0.16 -25.46
C GLY A 90 1.77 -1.34 -25.41
N GLY A 91 0.69 -2.04 -25.01
CA GLY A 91 0.82 -3.44 -24.66
C GLY A 91 1.77 -3.67 -23.49
N GLN A 92 2.03 -2.65 -22.66
CA GLN A 92 2.59 -2.87 -21.34
C GLN A 92 1.56 -3.68 -20.57
N GLU A 93 1.74 -4.99 -20.65
CA GLU A 93 0.98 -5.93 -19.87
C GLU A 93 1.00 -5.44 -18.44
N ARG A 94 -0.18 -5.26 -17.83
CA ARG A 94 -0.30 -5.01 -16.41
C ARG A 94 0.57 -6.04 -15.69
N GLY A 95 1.35 -5.59 -14.72
CA GLY A 95 2.26 -6.47 -14.01
C GLY A 95 3.64 -6.61 -14.65
N VAL A 96 4.09 -5.64 -15.47
CA VAL A 96 5.49 -5.65 -15.96
C VAL A 96 6.47 -5.65 -14.79
N ALA A 97 6.19 -4.87 -13.74
CA ALA A 97 7.01 -4.84 -12.54
C ALA A 97 7.06 -6.20 -11.82
N GLU A 98 5.97 -6.96 -11.85
CA GLU A 98 5.91 -8.30 -11.24
C GLU A 98 7.00 -9.25 -11.79
N ARG A 99 7.37 -9.11 -13.06
CA ARG A 99 8.42 -9.94 -13.70
C ARG A 99 9.82 -9.65 -13.14
N PHE A 100 10.01 -8.48 -12.54
CA PHE A 100 11.27 -8.04 -11.93
C PHE A 100 11.27 -8.17 -10.42
N ASN A 101 10.12 -8.53 -9.84
CA ASN A 101 9.96 -8.70 -8.41
C ASN A 101 10.33 -10.14 -8.01
N VAL A 102 11.29 -10.25 -7.11
CA VAL A 102 11.68 -11.51 -6.49
C VAL A 102 11.49 -11.34 -4.98
N ILE A 103 10.37 -11.83 -4.49
CA ILE A 103 9.98 -11.69 -3.07
C ILE A 103 9.93 -13.08 -2.46
N ASP A 104 10.83 -13.34 -1.51
CA ASP A 104 10.96 -14.68 -0.93
C ASP A 104 9.80 -15.00 0.01
N ARG A 105 9.30 -14.01 0.77
CA ARG A 105 8.20 -14.20 1.74
C ARG A 105 7.25 -13.02 1.75
N VAL A 106 5.96 -13.28 1.69
CA VAL A 106 4.88 -12.29 1.78
C VAL A 106 4.06 -12.58 3.02
N ILE A 107 4.17 -11.73 4.04
CA ILE A 107 3.53 -11.94 5.34
C ILE A 107 2.45 -10.91 5.56
N ALA A 108 1.21 -11.37 5.68
CA ALA A 108 0.11 -10.49 6.04
C ALA A 108 0.01 -10.34 7.56
N VAL A 109 -0.19 -9.11 8.03
CA VAL A 109 -0.49 -8.81 9.43
C VAL A 109 -1.96 -8.48 9.56
N MET A 110 -2.65 -9.23 10.39
CA MET A 110 -4.10 -9.19 10.52
C MET A 110 -4.52 -9.01 11.97
N SER A 111 -5.56 -8.24 12.17
CA SER A 111 -6.22 -8.15 13.48
C SER A 111 -7.71 -8.41 13.39
N GLY A 112 -8.29 -8.92 14.44
CA GLY A 112 -9.73 -9.19 14.48
C GLY A 112 -10.58 -7.93 14.64
N LYS A 113 -10.03 -6.84 15.19
CA LYS A 113 -10.69 -5.53 15.38
C LYS A 113 -9.70 -4.40 15.17
N GLY A 114 -10.20 -3.18 14.93
CA GLY A 114 -9.40 -1.96 14.93
C GLY A 114 -8.87 -1.60 16.31
N GLY A 115 -7.80 -0.78 16.36
CA GLY A 115 -7.26 -0.22 17.60
C GLY A 115 -6.39 -1.17 18.44
N VAL A 116 -5.99 -2.34 17.93
CA VAL A 116 -5.05 -3.24 18.63
C VAL A 116 -3.58 -2.97 18.28
N GLY A 117 -3.31 -1.96 17.46
CA GLY A 117 -1.95 -1.60 17.02
C GLY A 117 -1.39 -2.52 15.94
N LYS A 118 -2.25 -3.03 15.04
CA LYS A 118 -1.85 -3.87 13.90
C LYS A 118 -0.75 -3.23 13.06
N SER A 119 -0.95 -1.99 12.60
CA SER A 119 0.00 -1.27 11.74
C SER A 119 1.31 -0.96 12.47
N LEU A 120 1.26 -0.72 13.79
CA LEU A 120 2.46 -0.62 14.62
C LEU A 120 3.25 -1.94 14.62
N VAL A 121 2.57 -3.07 14.83
CA VAL A 121 3.21 -4.41 14.78
C VAL A 121 3.79 -4.68 13.39
N SER A 122 3.09 -4.30 12.32
CA SER A 122 3.58 -4.41 10.94
C SER A 122 4.87 -3.62 10.73
N SER A 123 4.90 -2.37 11.19
CA SER A 123 6.06 -1.48 11.10
C SER A 123 7.25 -2.00 11.91
N LEU A 124 7.03 -2.35 13.16
CA LEU A 124 8.10 -2.84 14.05
C LEU A 124 8.64 -4.22 13.60
N LEU A 125 7.80 -5.06 13.01
CA LEU A 125 8.24 -6.31 12.40
C LEU A 125 9.17 -6.03 11.20
N ALA A 126 8.80 -5.08 10.34
CA ALA A 126 9.64 -4.67 9.22
C ALA A 126 10.98 -4.10 9.69
N VAL A 127 10.97 -3.23 10.70
CA VAL A 127 12.17 -2.66 11.32
C VAL A 127 13.07 -3.75 11.90
N ALA A 128 12.51 -4.67 12.68
CA ALA A 128 13.28 -5.76 13.30
C ALA A 128 13.91 -6.70 12.27
N LEU A 129 13.20 -7.03 11.18
CA LEU A 129 13.75 -7.81 10.07
C LEU A 129 14.86 -7.04 9.34
N ARG A 130 14.68 -5.74 9.14
CA ARG A 130 15.69 -4.87 8.52
C ARG A 130 16.96 -4.78 9.37
N GLN A 131 16.83 -4.64 10.68
CA GLN A 131 17.96 -4.61 11.63
C GLN A 131 18.77 -5.93 11.61
N GLN A 132 18.13 -7.05 11.25
CA GLN A 132 18.82 -8.33 11.03
C GLN A 132 19.42 -8.47 9.63
N GLY A 133 19.44 -7.40 8.83
CA GLY A 133 20.09 -7.34 7.52
C GLY A 133 19.19 -7.80 6.36
N ALA A 134 17.90 -8.10 6.58
CA ALA A 134 16.99 -8.48 5.51
C ALA A 134 16.61 -7.27 4.64
N ARG A 135 16.28 -7.54 3.37
CA ARG A 135 15.65 -6.56 2.46
C ARG A 135 14.15 -6.65 2.67
N VAL A 136 13.57 -5.56 3.11
CA VAL A 136 12.17 -5.53 3.56
C VAL A 136 11.37 -4.51 2.77
N GLY A 137 10.15 -4.87 2.42
CA GLY A 137 9.12 -3.96 1.95
C GLY A 137 7.91 -3.98 2.87
N VAL A 138 7.15 -2.89 2.89
CA VAL A 138 5.85 -2.79 3.57
C VAL A 138 4.81 -2.30 2.59
N LEU A 139 3.76 -3.07 2.41
CA LEU A 139 2.56 -2.69 1.67
C LEU A 139 1.46 -2.36 2.66
N ASP A 140 1.09 -1.08 2.75
CA ASP A 140 -0.07 -0.63 3.51
C ASP A 140 -1.33 -0.89 2.68
N ALA A 141 -2.05 -1.94 3.02
CA ALA A 141 -3.29 -2.34 2.38
C ALA A 141 -4.53 -1.85 3.13
N ASP A 142 -4.37 -1.09 4.22
CA ASP A 142 -5.46 -0.42 4.92
C ASP A 142 -5.78 0.92 4.24
N ILE A 143 -6.45 0.83 3.09
CA ILE A 143 -6.78 2.00 2.25
C ILE A 143 -7.67 3.01 2.97
N THR A 144 -8.43 2.57 3.97
CA THR A 144 -9.37 3.43 4.69
C THR A 144 -8.73 4.22 5.84
N GLY A 145 -7.62 3.75 6.37
CA GLY A 145 -6.90 4.38 7.47
C GLY A 145 -5.39 4.13 7.36
N PRO A 146 -4.78 4.51 6.22
CA PRO A 146 -3.37 4.25 5.99
C PRO A 146 -2.52 5.02 7.01
N SER A 147 -1.60 4.33 7.68
CA SER A 147 -0.78 4.90 8.75
C SER A 147 0.71 4.62 8.61
N ILE A 148 1.08 3.66 7.77
CA ILE A 148 2.48 3.25 7.58
C ILE A 148 3.38 4.40 7.11
N PRO A 149 3.02 5.21 6.09
CA PRO A 149 3.90 6.29 5.64
C PRO A 149 4.23 7.27 6.75
N LYS A 150 3.23 7.67 7.56
CA LYS A 150 3.43 8.59 8.68
C LYS A 150 4.38 8.03 9.72
N MET A 151 4.26 6.75 10.09
CA MET A 151 5.14 6.12 11.08
C MET A 151 6.61 6.11 10.64
N PHE A 152 6.87 6.00 9.32
CA PHE A 152 8.21 6.02 8.75
C PHE A 152 8.68 7.42 8.30
N GLY A 153 7.87 8.45 8.45
CA GLY A 153 8.18 9.80 7.96
C GLY A 153 8.33 9.87 6.45
N ALA A 154 7.61 9.03 5.73
CA ALA A 154 7.63 8.98 4.27
C ALA A 154 6.54 9.92 3.72
N HIS A 155 6.98 11.03 3.12
CA HIS A 155 6.10 12.06 2.55
C HIS A 155 6.27 12.20 1.03
N GLU A 156 7.25 11.50 0.47
CA GLU A 156 7.54 11.57 -0.96
C GLU A 156 6.52 10.75 -1.76
N HIS A 157 6.22 11.22 -2.97
CA HIS A 157 5.37 10.46 -3.89
C HIS A 157 6.19 9.39 -4.61
N PRO A 158 5.64 8.18 -4.81
CA PRO A 158 6.24 7.17 -5.65
C PRO A 158 6.48 7.68 -7.07
N CYS A 159 7.68 7.49 -7.58
CA CYS A 159 8.03 7.92 -8.93
C CYS A 159 7.62 6.87 -9.96
N GLY A 160 6.94 7.30 -11.04
CA GLY A 160 6.67 6.45 -12.20
C GLY A 160 7.93 6.23 -13.04
N GLY A 161 8.14 5.00 -13.50
CA GLY A 161 9.23 4.66 -14.40
C GLY A 161 8.78 3.68 -15.49
N PRO A 162 9.64 3.36 -16.46
CA PRO A 162 9.28 2.48 -17.58
C PRO A 162 8.94 1.05 -17.17
N LEU A 163 9.33 0.64 -15.95
CA LEU A 163 9.06 -0.69 -15.41
C LEU A 163 7.88 -0.69 -14.42
N GLY A 164 7.39 0.47 -14.00
CA GLY A 164 6.33 0.62 -13.01
C GLY A 164 6.63 1.71 -11.97
N LEU A 165 5.86 1.71 -10.89
CA LEU A 165 6.03 2.65 -9.79
C LEU A 165 7.22 2.24 -8.90
N GLN A 166 8.11 3.18 -8.62
CA GLN A 166 9.17 2.97 -7.63
C GLN A 166 8.59 3.22 -6.24
N PRO A 167 8.67 2.25 -5.31
CA PRO A 167 8.24 2.46 -3.94
C PRO A 167 9.10 3.51 -3.25
N VAL A 168 8.54 4.21 -2.26
CA VAL A 168 9.31 5.13 -1.43
C VAL A 168 10.22 4.33 -0.50
N GLU A 169 11.45 4.79 -0.29
CA GLU A 169 12.38 4.15 0.63
C GLU A 169 12.45 4.94 1.95
N SER A 170 12.36 4.23 3.06
CA SER A 170 12.57 4.79 4.39
C SER A 170 14.05 5.12 4.65
N LYS A 171 14.37 5.76 5.77
CA LYS A 171 15.75 6.11 6.16
C LYS A 171 16.70 4.90 6.19
N THR A 172 16.21 3.72 6.56
CA THR A 172 17.03 2.49 6.60
C THR A 172 16.93 1.65 5.33
N GLY A 173 16.17 2.12 4.32
CA GLY A 173 16.00 1.44 3.03
C GLY A 173 14.90 0.37 3.04
N ILE A 174 13.88 0.50 3.91
CA ILE A 174 12.65 -0.28 3.82
C ILE A 174 11.81 0.33 2.70
N LYS A 175 11.35 -0.50 1.75
CA LYS A 175 10.48 -0.06 0.66
C LYS A 175 9.05 0.05 1.12
N LEU A 176 8.42 1.21 0.87
CA LEU A 176 7.07 1.54 1.35
C LEU A 176 6.14 1.81 0.18
N MET A 177 4.95 1.24 0.23
CA MET A 177 3.86 1.57 -0.67
C MET A 177 2.54 1.64 0.07
N SER A 178 1.82 2.73 -0.12
CA SER A 178 0.51 3.00 0.46
C SER A 178 -0.29 3.88 -0.50
N ILE A 179 -1.61 3.80 -0.42
CA ILE A 179 -2.47 4.71 -1.18
C ILE A 179 -2.23 6.18 -0.78
N ASN A 180 -1.91 6.43 0.48
CA ASN A 180 -1.65 7.78 1.00
C ASN A 180 -0.49 8.47 0.26
N LEU A 181 0.50 7.71 -0.18
CA LEU A 181 1.64 8.23 -0.94
C LEU A 181 1.26 8.67 -2.37
N LEU A 182 0.07 8.30 -2.85
CA LEU A 182 -0.44 8.69 -4.17
C LEU A 182 -1.46 9.83 -4.09
N LEU A 183 -1.85 10.26 -2.88
CA LEU A 183 -2.82 11.34 -2.70
C LEU A 183 -2.12 12.70 -2.69
N PRO A 184 -2.79 13.75 -3.17
CA PRO A 184 -2.26 15.12 -3.14
C PRO A 184 -2.01 15.64 -1.72
N SER A 185 -2.80 15.18 -0.74
CA SER A 185 -2.66 15.50 0.68
C SER A 185 -2.85 14.23 1.53
N GLU A 186 -2.08 14.12 2.60
CA GLU A 186 -2.22 13.01 3.56
C GLU A 186 -3.59 12.99 4.26
N ASP A 187 -4.27 14.13 4.31
CA ASP A 187 -5.58 14.31 4.94
C ASP A 187 -6.74 14.03 3.97
N ASP A 188 -6.45 13.73 2.70
CA ASP A 188 -7.49 13.45 1.72
C ASP A 188 -8.18 12.11 2.01
N ALA A 189 -9.49 12.15 2.22
CA ALA A 189 -10.27 10.95 2.45
C ALA A 189 -10.55 10.19 1.15
N VAL A 190 -10.12 8.95 1.09
CA VAL A 190 -10.39 8.06 -0.04
C VAL A 190 -11.66 7.25 0.21
N ILE A 191 -12.71 7.52 -0.58
CA ILE A 191 -13.96 6.76 -0.54
C ILE A 191 -13.91 5.65 -1.58
N TRP A 192 -13.40 4.49 -1.19
CA TRP A 192 -13.28 3.34 -2.08
C TRP A 192 -14.32 2.27 -1.74
N ARG A 193 -14.96 1.72 -2.77
CA ARG A 193 -15.84 0.55 -2.62
C ARG A 193 -15.02 -0.74 -2.79
N GLY A 194 -15.45 -1.84 -2.16
CA GLY A 194 -14.73 -3.10 -2.11
C GLY A 194 -14.04 -3.57 -3.41
N PRO A 195 -14.70 -3.56 -4.59
CA PRO A 195 -14.04 -3.96 -5.85
C PRO A 195 -12.84 -3.09 -6.25
N LEU A 196 -12.85 -1.80 -5.90
CA LEU A 196 -11.75 -0.88 -6.20
C LEU A 196 -10.53 -1.15 -5.31
N ILE A 197 -10.77 -1.53 -4.05
CA ILE A 197 -9.71 -1.92 -3.12
C ILE A 197 -8.91 -3.10 -3.69
N GLY A 198 -9.61 -4.16 -4.14
CA GLY A 198 -8.97 -5.33 -4.73
C GLY A 198 -8.17 -5.00 -5.99
N THR A 199 -8.65 -4.07 -6.81
CA THR A 199 -7.93 -3.60 -8.00
C THR A 199 -6.66 -2.84 -7.62
N ALA A 200 -6.73 -1.91 -6.65
CA ALA A 200 -5.58 -1.16 -6.18
C ALA A 200 -4.50 -2.07 -5.58
N ILE A 201 -4.89 -3.05 -4.77
CA ILE A 201 -3.93 -4.00 -4.18
C ILE A 201 -3.24 -4.84 -5.25
N LYS A 202 -3.97 -5.30 -6.27
CA LYS A 202 -3.37 -6.00 -7.42
C LYS A 202 -2.41 -5.11 -8.20
N GLN A 203 -2.74 -3.82 -8.32
CA GLN A 203 -1.83 -2.84 -8.94
C GLN A 203 -0.59 -2.63 -8.08
N PHE A 204 -0.72 -2.46 -6.77
CA PHE A 204 0.44 -2.35 -5.87
C PHE A 204 1.33 -3.59 -5.87
N TRP A 205 0.76 -4.76 -6.14
CA TRP A 205 1.54 -5.98 -6.33
C TRP A 205 2.24 -6.01 -7.70
N GLY A 206 1.49 -5.76 -8.78
CA GLY A 206 1.94 -5.97 -10.16
C GLY A 206 2.69 -4.78 -10.78
N ASP A 207 2.36 -3.56 -10.38
CA ASP A 207 2.87 -2.32 -11.01
C ASP A 207 3.95 -1.63 -10.17
N VAL A 208 4.17 -2.04 -8.91
CA VAL A 208 5.26 -1.52 -8.07
C VAL A 208 6.53 -2.36 -8.25
N VAL A 209 7.64 -1.69 -8.50
CA VAL A 209 8.98 -2.30 -8.65
C VAL A 209 9.58 -2.59 -7.28
N TRP A 210 9.11 -3.66 -6.64
CA TRP A 210 9.65 -4.12 -5.37
C TRP A 210 11.10 -4.62 -5.50
N GLY A 211 11.47 -5.12 -6.69
CA GLY A 211 12.78 -5.71 -6.95
C GLY A 211 13.02 -6.96 -6.10
N LYS A 212 14.24 -7.10 -5.55
CA LYS A 212 14.58 -8.26 -4.73
C LYS A 212 14.35 -7.96 -3.26
N LEU A 213 13.37 -8.64 -2.65
CA LEU A 213 13.05 -8.57 -1.23
C LEU A 213 13.13 -9.95 -0.59
N ASP A 214 13.62 -10.01 0.64
CA ASP A 214 13.55 -11.21 1.48
C ASP A 214 12.16 -11.29 2.13
N TRP A 215 11.57 -10.11 2.44
CA TRP A 215 10.27 -10.00 3.10
C TRP A 215 9.43 -8.85 2.56
N LEU A 216 8.16 -9.11 2.30
CA LEU A 216 7.14 -8.10 2.10
C LEU A 216 6.09 -8.25 3.21
N ILE A 217 5.99 -7.24 4.06
CA ILE A 217 4.98 -7.16 5.11
C ILE A 217 3.75 -6.45 4.56
N VAL A 218 2.59 -7.07 4.67
CA VAL A 218 1.32 -6.52 4.18
C VAL A 218 0.45 -6.18 5.37
N ASP A 219 0.24 -4.89 5.62
CA ASP A 219 -0.65 -4.40 6.66
C ASP A 219 -2.09 -4.44 6.19
N LEU A 220 -2.90 -5.40 6.66
CA LEU A 220 -4.28 -5.61 6.20
C LEU A 220 -5.24 -4.59 6.82
N PRO A 221 -6.39 -4.30 6.18
CA PRO A 221 -7.48 -3.60 6.84
C PRO A 221 -7.92 -4.32 8.14
N PRO A 222 -8.43 -3.60 9.15
CA PRO A 222 -8.85 -4.21 10.40
C PRO A 222 -10.09 -5.09 10.23
N GLY A 223 -10.18 -6.13 11.05
CA GLY A 223 -11.32 -7.05 11.07
C GLY A 223 -11.29 -8.14 10.00
N THR A 224 -12.45 -8.78 9.83
CA THR A 224 -12.69 -9.87 8.87
C THR A 224 -13.60 -9.41 7.74
N SER A 225 -13.39 -8.20 7.25
CA SER A 225 -14.21 -7.59 6.19
C SER A 225 -13.85 -8.14 4.80
N ASP A 226 -14.72 -7.85 3.82
CA ASP A 226 -14.47 -8.19 2.42
C ASP A 226 -13.16 -7.59 1.89
N ALA A 227 -12.74 -6.44 2.42
CA ALA A 227 -11.46 -5.83 2.05
C ALA A 227 -10.27 -6.72 2.44
N SER A 228 -10.21 -7.19 3.70
CA SER A 228 -9.18 -8.11 4.16
C SER A 228 -9.19 -9.42 3.36
N LEU A 229 -10.38 -9.96 3.09
CA LEU A 229 -10.55 -11.16 2.28
C LEU A 229 -10.00 -10.97 0.85
N THR A 230 -10.36 -9.85 0.22
CA THR A 230 -9.92 -9.52 -1.14
C THR A 230 -8.40 -9.38 -1.23
N VAL A 231 -7.77 -8.69 -0.26
CA VAL A 231 -6.31 -8.55 -0.22
C VAL A 231 -5.64 -9.92 -0.08
N MET A 232 -6.13 -10.76 0.83
CA MET A 232 -5.58 -12.09 1.06
C MET A 232 -5.71 -13.01 -0.15
N GLN A 233 -6.75 -12.87 -0.95
CA GLN A 233 -6.96 -13.63 -2.19
C GLN A 233 -6.14 -13.09 -3.36
N SER A 234 -5.71 -11.85 -3.30
CA SER A 234 -5.00 -11.17 -4.39
C SER A 234 -3.48 -11.34 -4.34
N LEU A 235 -2.92 -11.76 -3.21
CA LEU A 235 -1.48 -11.84 -2.97
C LEU A 235 -1.03 -13.28 -2.69
N PRO A 236 0.19 -13.67 -3.12
CA PRO A 236 0.75 -14.99 -2.88
C PRO A 236 1.31 -15.09 -1.44
N LEU A 237 0.44 -15.05 -0.45
CA LEU A 237 0.83 -15.01 0.95
C LEU A 237 1.58 -16.27 1.39
N SER A 238 2.72 -16.09 2.03
CA SER A 238 3.48 -17.12 2.75
C SER A 238 2.79 -17.50 4.05
N GLY A 239 2.13 -16.52 4.69
CA GLY A 239 1.40 -16.75 5.94
C GLY A 239 0.85 -15.45 6.54
N VAL A 240 0.17 -15.63 7.67
CA VAL A 240 -0.49 -14.53 8.41
C VAL A 240 0.03 -14.49 9.85
N VAL A 241 0.39 -13.31 10.32
CA VAL A 241 0.61 -12.98 11.73
C VAL A 241 -0.66 -12.35 12.27
N LEU A 242 -1.22 -12.94 13.33
CA LEU A 242 -2.39 -12.40 14.02
C LEU A 242 -1.95 -11.45 15.13
N VAL A 243 -2.59 -10.29 15.22
CA VAL A 243 -2.38 -9.30 16.27
C VAL A 243 -3.61 -9.18 17.15
N SER A 244 -3.40 -9.22 18.45
CA SER A 244 -4.43 -9.13 19.48
C SER A 244 -4.03 -8.16 20.58
N SER A 245 -4.96 -7.88 21.50
CA SER A 245 -4.74 -7.21 22.79
C SER A 245 -5.32 -8.07 23.92
N PRO A 246 -4.99 -7.83 25.22
CA PRO A 246 -5.42 -8.68 26.33
C PRO A 246 -6.93 -8.77 26.55
N GLN A 247 -7.70 -7.84 26.01
CA GLN A 247 -9.16 -7.80 26.21
C GLN A 247 -9.87 -9.06 25.69
N ASP A 248 -10.80 -9.61 26.45
CA ASP A 248 -11.53 -10.85 26.13
C ASP A 248 -12.22 -10.85 24.77
N LEU A 249 -12.80 -9.69 24.36
CA LEU A 249 -13.40 -9.51 23.05
C LEU A 249 -12.40 -9.73 21.92
N ALA A 250 -11.13 -9.40 22.13
CA ALA A 250 -10.10 -9.63 21.14
C ALA A 250 -9.91 -11.14 20.85
N GLY A 251 -9.99 -12.00 21.86
CA GLY A 251 -9.89 -13.45 21.69
C GLY A 251 -10.97 -14.06 20.78
N MET A 252 -12.22 -13.58 20.87
CA MET A 252 -13.29 -14.05 19.98
C MET A 252 -13.04 -13.64 18.53
N VAL A 253 -12.63 -12.40 18.31
CA VAL A 253 -12.43 -11.85 16.96
C VAL A 253 -11.18 -12.45 16.31
N VAL A 254 -10.12 -12.71 17.11
CA VAL A 254 -8.93 -13.45 16.63
C VAL A 254 -9.32 -14.86 16.15
N ARG A 255 -10.24 -15.55 16.83
CA ARG A 255 -10.72 -16.86 16.36
C ARG A 255 -11.43 -16.77 15.02
N LYS A 256 -12.24 -15.72 14.79
CA LYS A 256 -12.89 -15.49 13.50
C LYS A 256 -11.86 -15.21 12.41
N ALA A 257 -10.86 -14.37 12.68
CA ALA A 257 -9.75 -14.10 11.77
C ALA A 257 -8.98 -15.38 11.42
N ALA A 258 -8.65 -16.19 12.40
CA ALA A 258 -7.99 -17.48 12.20
C ALA A 258 -8.84 -18.45 11.36
N GLN A 259 -10.15 -18.47 11.56
CA GLN A 259 -11.05 -19.29 10.76
C GLN A 259 -11.09 -18.84 9.31
N MET A 260 -11.19 -17.53 9.05
CA MET A 260 -11.14 -16.97 7.70
C MET A 260 -9.82 -17.32 7.00
N THR A 261 -8.69 -17.13 7.66
CA THR A 261 -7.35 -17.46 7.15
C THR A 261 -7.26 -18.94 6.75
N ARG A 262 -7.78 -19.83 7.59
CA ARG A 262 -7.83 -21.27 7.29
C ARG A 262 -8.69 -21.64 6.09
N HIS A 263 -9.86 -20.99 5.92
CA HIS A 263 -10.70 -21.18 4.75
C HIS A 263 -9.99 -20.81 3.43
N LEU A 264 -9.07 -19.84 3.49
CA LEU A 264 -8.24 -19.43 2.35
C LEU A 264 -7.01 -20.34 2.15
N GLY A 265 -6.80 -21.31 3.01
CA GLY A 265 -5.64 -22.20 2.96
C GLY A 265 -4.29 -21.48 3.20
N VAL A 266 -4.31 -20.29 3.82
CA VAL A 266 -3.09 -19.55 4.18
C VAL A 266 -2.64 -19.98 5.59
N PRO A 267 -1.36 -20.32 5.80
CA PRO A 267 -0.89 -20.72 7.12
C PRO A 267 -0.87 -19.54 8.10
N ILE A 268 -1.22 -19.81 9.36
CA ILE A 268 -1.09 -18.83 10.45
C ILE A 268 0.26 -19.06 11.10
N LEU A 269 1.16 -18.08 11.00
CA LEU A 269 2.53 -18.17 11.53
C LEU A 269 2.58 -18.00 13.04
N GLY A 270 1.62 -17.23 13.58
CA GLY A 270 1.50 -17.10 15.02
C GLY A 270 0.66 -15.90 15.45
N LEU A 271 0.60 -15.75 16.78
CA LEU A 271 -0.14 -14.69 17.46
C LEU A 271 0.83 -13.78 18.23
N VAL A 272 0.71 -12.47 18.03
CA VAL A 272 1.35 -11.41 18.81
C VAL A 272 0.28 -10.73 19.67
N GLU A 273 0.54 -10.56 20.95
CA GLU A 273 -0.30 -9.76 21.83
C GLU A 273 0.35 -8.40 22.05
N ASN A 274 -0.24 -7.37 21.49
CA ASN A 274 0.16 -5.97 21.68
C ASN A 274 -0.56 -5.36 22.88
N MET A 275 0.01 -4.30 23.46
CA MET A 275 -0.54 -3.59 24.64
C MET A 275 -0.73 -4.54 25.82
N SER A 276 0.15 -5.53 25.95
CA SER A 276 -0.01 -6.63 26.91
C SER A 276 0.22 -6.19 28.35
N TYR A 277 1.11 -5.23 28.57
CA TYR A 277 1.47 -4.71 29.88
C TYR A 277 2.13 -3.32 29.74
N PHE A 278 2.21 -2.62 30.85
CA PHE A 278 2.95 -1.39 31.01
C PHE A 278 4.02 -1.57 32.08
N VAL A 279 5.22 -1.08 31.81
CA VAL A 279 6.29 -1.01 32.80
C VAL A 279 6.41 0.44 33.26
N CYS A 280 6.18 0.67 34.55
CA CYS A 280 6.30 2.01 35.12
C CYS A 280 7.78 2.42 35.14
N PRO A 281 8.17 3.55 34.50
CA PRO A 281 9.57 3.96 34.43
C PRO A 281 10.18 4.30 35.77
N ASP A 282 9.37 4.74 36.74
CA ASP A 282 9.87 5.16 38.08
C ASP A 282 10.12 3.97 39.01
N THR A 283 9.34 2.89 38.87
CA THR A 283 9.34 1.77 39.84
C THR A 283 9.70 0.44 39.22
N GLU A 284 9.87 0.38 37.88
CA GLU A 284 10.06 -0.83 37.08
C GLU A 284 8.94 -1.89 37.26
N LYS A 285 7.88 -1.51 37.98
CA LYS A 285 6.76 -2.40 38.26
C LYS A 285 5.90 -2.57 37.01
N ARG A 286 5.58 -3.81 36.71
CA ARG A 286 4.70 -4.17 35.62
C ARG A 286 3.23 -4.10 36.03
N TYR A 287 2.41 -3.53 35.16
CA TYR A 287 0.95 -3.42 35.29
C TYR A 287 0.25 -4.02 34.09
N ASP A 288 -0.70 -4.88 34.29
CA ASP A 288 -1.55 -5.45 33.25
C ASP A 288 -2.80 -4.53 33.09
N ILE A 289 -2.63 -3.41 32.41
CA ILE A 289 -3.63 -2.31 32.31
C ILE A 289 -4.97 -2.80 31.77
N PHE A 290 -4.92 -3.71 30.77
CA PHE A 290 -6.11 -4.28 30.13
C PHE A 290 -6.47 -5.66 30.69
N GLY A 291 -5.97 -6.01 31.88
CA GLY A 291 -6.16 -7.31 32.51
C GLY A 291 -5.10 -8.33 32.12
N PRO A 292 -5.19 -9.54 32.71
CA PRO A 292 -4.20 -10.60 32.49
C PRO A 292 -4.22 -11.07 31.04
N SER A 293 -3.03 -11.42 30.52
CA SER A 293 -2.90 -11.96 29.17
C SER A 293 -3.55 -13.35 29.04
N HIS A 294 -4.32 -13.51 27.98
CA HIS A 294 -4.89 -14.80 27.56
C HIS A 294 -4.32 -15.28 26.22
N ALA A 295 -3.30 -14.61 25.67
CA ALA A 295 -2.80 -14.85 24.33
C ALA A 295 -2.18 -16.24 24.15
N GLU A 296 -1.40 -16.73 25.12
CA GLU A 296 -0.85 -18.07 25.06
C GLU A 296 -1.93 -19.17 25.05
N ALA A 297 -2.95 -19.01 25.91
CA ALA A 297 -4.07 -19.92 25.93
C ALA A 297 -4.87 -19.88 24.63
N THR A 298 -5.02 -18.69 24.05
CA THR A 298 -5.67 -18.48 22.75
C THR A 298 -4.86 -19.11 21.62
N ALA A 299 -3.55 -18.87 21.55
CA ALA A 299 -2.65 -19.46 20.56
C ALA A 299 -2.69 -21.00 20.63
N ARG A 300 -2.59 -21.56 21.86
CA ARG A 300 -2.69 -23.01 22.09
C ARG A 300 -4.02 -23.59 21.62
N ARG A 301 -5.13 -22.89 21.90
CA ARG A 301 -6.48 -23.30 21.44
C ARG A 301 -6.62 -23.25 19.93
N LEU A 302 -5.96 -22.31 19.28
CA LEU A 302 -5.92 -22.18 17.83
C LEU A 302 -4.93 -23.14 17.16
N GLY A 303 -4.06 -23.80 17.93
CA GLY A 303 -2.98 -24.62 17.38
C GLY A 303 -1.96 -23.82 16.59
N VAL A 304 -1.68 -22.58 17.01
CA VAL A 304 -0.71 -21.68 16.37
C VAL A 304 0.39 -21.29 17.37
N ALA A 305 1.53 -20.85 16.86
CA ALA A 305 2.62 -20.37 17.70
C ALA A 305 2.21 -19.08 18.44
N PHE A 306 2.61 -18.96 19.71
CA PHE A 306 2.60 -17.68 20.40
C PHE A 306 3.96 -17.02 20.18
N LEU A 307 3.96 -15.89 19.45
CA LEU A 307 5.19 -15.22 19.03
C LEU A 307 5.76 -14.31 20.11
N GLY A 308 4.90 -13.62 20.85
CA GLY A 308 5.36 -12.75 21.93
C GLY A 308 4.33 -11.74 22.40
N ARG A 309 4.74 -10.98 23.43
CA ARG A 309 3.98 -9.88 24.03
C ARG A 309 4.74 -8.57 23.86
N LEU A 310 4.00 -7.53 23.59
CA LEU A 310 4.52 -6.17 23.45
C LEU A 310 3.94 -5.27 24.53
N PRO A 311 4.76 -4.42 25.13
CA PRO A 311 4.31 -3.47 26.14
C PRO A 311 3.48 -2.35 25.54
N ILE A 312 2.78 -1.62 26.42
CA ILE A 312 2.37 -0.24 26.18
C ILE A 312 3.61 0.60 26.44
N ASP A 313 4.12 1.23 25.38
CA ASP A 313 5.30 2.08 25.47
C ASP A 313 4.98 3.44 24.86
N PRO A 314 4.91 4.52 25.68
CA PRO A 314 4.63 5.87 25.20
C PRO A 314 5.68 6.39 24.21
N SER A 315 6.93 5.91 24.29
CA SER A 315 8.00 6.32 23.38
C SER A 315 7.74 5.90 21.95
N ILE A 316 7.12 4.73 21.75
CA ILE A 316 6.71 4.24 20.42
C ILE A 316 5.70 5.21 19.78
N ALA A 317 4.69 5.64 20.54
CA ALA A 317 3.68 6.55 20.02
C ALA A 317 4.32 7.87 19.54
N GLN A 318 5.23 8.42 20.34
CA GLN A 318 5.96 9.63 19.98
C GLN A 318 6.84 9.44 18.74
N LEU A 319 7.54 8.33 18.63
CA LEU A 319 8.35 8.01 17.46
C LEU A 319 7.49 7.87 16.20
N CYS A 320 6.35 7.18 16.29
CA CYS A 320 5.40 7.05 15.18
C CYS A 320 4.84 8.39 14.73
N ASP A 321 4.46 9.26 15.66
CA ASP A 321 3.94 10.60 15.35
C ASP A 321 4.99 11.50 14.69
N ASN A 322 6.27 11.31 15.02
CA ASN A 322 7.41 12.03 14.46
C ASN A 322 8.00 11.38 13.19
N GLY A 323 7.43 10.27 12.68
CA GLY A 323 7.94 9.56 11.52
C GLY A 323 9.30 8.89 11.74
N ALA A 324 9.57 8.45 12.96
CA ALA A 324 10.84 7.93 13.41
C ALA A 324 10.74 6.51 14.00
N VAL A 325 9.77 5.70 13.54
CA VAL A 325 9.54 4.35 14.06
C VAL A 325 10.77 3.45 13.94
N GLU A 326 11.64 3.71 12.98
CA GLU A 326 12.90 2.97 12.75
C GLU A 326 13.95 3.19 13.87
N GLU A 327 13.80 4.25 14.67
CA GLU A 327 14.70 4.57 15.78
C GLU A 327 14.33 3.82 17.07
N TYR A 328 13.20 3.09 17.05
CA TYR A 328 12.78 2.30 18.19
C TYR A 328 13.66 1.06 18.38
N GLU A 329 14.31 0.98 19.53
CA GLU A 329 15.07 -0.20 19.95
C GLU A 329 14.12 -1.29 20.48
N ALA A 330 13.63 -2.08 19.56
CA ALA A 330 12.60 -3.09 19.84
C ALA A 330 13.22 -4.39 20.38
N GLU A 331 13.83 -4.39 21.56
CA GLU A 331 14.36 -5.63 22.17
C GLU A 331 13.32 -6.76 22.23
N GLY A 332 12.04 -6.42 22.50
CA GLY A 332 10.94 -7.38 22.50
C GLY A 332 10.54 -7.91 21.13
N PHE A 333 10.93 -7.23 20.04
CA PHE A 333 10.60 -7.64 18.67
C PHE A 333 11.64 -8.57 18.03
N ALA A 334 12.89 -8.46 18.41
CA ALA A 334 13.95 -9.30 17.85
C ALA A 334 13.64 -10.81 17.98
N PRO A 335 13.14 -11.34 19.12
CA PRO A 335 12.73 -12.73 19.22
C PRO A 335 11.55 -13.10 18.33
N ILE A 336 10.61 -12.16 18.09
CA ILE A 336 9.45 -12.37 17.22
C ILE A 336 9.92 -12.50 15.77
N ALA A 337 10.76 -11.56 15.31
CA ALA A 337 11.33 -11.56 13.98
C ALA A 337 12.16 -12.84 13.74
N GLN A 338 12.99 -13.23 14.69
CA GLN A 338 13.79 -14.46 14.60
C GLN A 338 12.90 -15.70 14.44
N ARG A 339 11.86 -15.85 15.25
CA ARG A 339 10.91 -16.97 15.12
C ARG A 339 10.22 -16.99 13.75
N LEU A 340 9.87 -15.82 13.21
CA LEU A 340 9.30 -15.74 11.87
C LEU A 340 10.31 -16.14 10.80
N MET A 341 11.57 -15.74 10.92
CA MET A 341 12.63 -16.13 9.99
C MET A 341 12.84 -17.64 9.96
N GLU A 342 12.70 -18.29 11.11
CA GLU A 342 12.86 -19.75 11.25
C GLU A 342 11.65 -20.55 10.73
N THR A 343 10.44 -19.99 10.85
CA THR A 343 9.18 -20.74 10.64
C THR A 343 8.41 -20.36 9.38
N ALA A 344 8.60 -19.16 8.83
CA ALA A 344 7.83 -18.70 7.69
C ALA A 344 8.24 -19.43 6.40
N PRO A 345 7.31 -20.09 5.69
CA PRO A 345 7.60 -20.73 4.43
C PRO A 345 7.90 -19.67 3.35
N GLN A 346 8.58 -20.08 2.29
CA GLN A 346 8.74 -19.23 1.11
C GLN A 346 7.38 -18.93 0.47
N ALA A 347 7.29 -17.80 -0.25
CA ALA A 347 6.09 -17.43 -0.97
C ALA A 347 5.70 -18.53 -1.97
N ARG A 348 4.42 -18.82 -2.05
CA ARG A 348 3.92 -19.73 -3.06
C ARG A 348 4.08 -19.04 -4.41
N CYS A 349 5.08 -19.47 -5.20
CA CYS A 349 5.18 -19.05 -6.59
C CYS A 349 3.84 -19.39 -7.27
N PRO A 350 3.11 -18.45 -7.89
CA PRO A 350 1.98 -18.83 -8.73
C PRO A 350 2.55 -19.77 -9.79
N SER A 351 2.11 -21.02 -9.80
CA SER A 351 2.55 -22.03 -10.74
C SER A 351 2.12 -21.62 -12.16
N PHE A 352 2.98 -20.90 -12.85
CA PHE A 352 2.86 -20.56 -14.26
C PHE A 352 3.35 -21.74 -15.14
N MET A 353 3.20 -22.98 -14.68
CA MET A 353 3.54 -24.19 -15.44
C MET A 353 2.45 -25.24 -15.30
N SER A 354 1.43 -25.16 -16.15
CA SER A 354 0.79 -26.31 -16.78
C SER A 354 -0.31 -25.91 -17.77
N MET A 355 0.06 -25.16 -18.81
CA MET A 355 -0.71 -25.17 -20.07
C MET A 355 0.27 -25.37 -21.22
N GLY A 356 0.68 -26.59 -21.43
CA GLY A 356 1.54 -26.96 -22.54
C GLY A 356 1.88 -28.45 -22.50
N GLY A 357 0.96 -29.29 -22.88
CA GLY A 357 1.23 -30.73 -23.02
C GLY A 357 -0.05 -31.56 -23.12
N GLY A 358 -0.81 -31.36 -24.14
CA GLY A 358 -1.88 -32.26 -24.57
C GLY A 358 -1.62 -32.67 -26.03
N GLN A 359 -1.18 -33.87 -26.20
CA GLN A 359 -1.14 -34.56 -27.51
C GLN A 359 -2.53 -34.65 -28.14
#